data_e7247b1967e0d3fadbdd6c79af5a3608
#
_entry.id   e7247b1967e0d3fadbdd6c79af5a3608
#
_cell.length_a   1.000
_cell.length_b   1.000
_cell.length_c   1.000
_cell.angle_alpha   90.00
_cell.angle_beta   90.00
_cell.angle_gamma   90.00
#
_symmetry.space_group_name_H-M   'P 1'
#
loop_
_entity.id
_entity.type
_entity.pdbx_description
1 polymer ?
#
loop_
_entity_poly.entity_id
_entity_poly.type
_entity_poly.pdbx_seq_one_letter_code
_entity_poly.pdbx_strand_id
1 'polypeptide(L)' 'MKKVLNVKDIQDILGVCDKTAYGLIRQALTTNNMFKVIKIGRLYKIPTNSFLNWLDQVD' A
#
# COMPACT_ATOMS: atom_id res chain seq x y z
N MET A 1 4.38 -15.08 -5.24
CA MET A 1 3.91 -13.74 -4.90
C MET A 1 3.82 -13.58 -3.40
N LYS A 2 4.16 -12.41 -2.88
CA LYS A 2 4.10 -12.17 -1.44
C LYS A 2 2.66 -12.03 -0.97
N LYS A 3 2.41 -12.50 0.23
CA LYS A 3 1.09 -12.34 0.86
C LYS A 3 0.86 -10.90 1.30
N VAL A 4 1.91 -10.22 1.71
CA VAL A 4 1.85 -8.83 2.12
C VAL A 4 2.96 -8.06 1.43
N LEU A 5 2.69 -6.78 1.19
CA LEU A 5 3.63 -5.88 0.56
C LEU A 5 4.16 -4.90 1.60
N ASN A 6 5.38 -4.43 1.39
CA ASN A 6 5.94 -3.35 2.21
C ASN A 6 6.02 -2.08 1.36
N VAL A 7 6.56 -1.00 1.95
CA VAL A 7 6.63 0.28 1.24
C VAL A 7 7.43 0.16 -0.04
N LYS A 8 8.54 -0.57 0.02
CA LYS A 8 9.39 -0.72 -1.16
C LYS A 8 8.66 -1.46 -2.29
N ASP A 9 7.86 -2.45 -1.95
CA ASP A 9 7.06 -3.16 -2.94
C ASP A 9 6.08 -2.22 -3.62
N ILE A 10 5.45 -1.33 -2.86
CA ILE A 10 4.54 -0.34 -3.42
C ILE A 10 5.29 0.58 -4.38
N GLN A 11 6.49 1.00 -4.01
CA GLN A 11 7.31 1.83 -4.88
C GLN A 11 7.58 1.13 -6.22
N ASP A 12 7.91 -0.14 -6.17
CA ASP A 12 8.23 -0.91 -7.37
C ASP A 12 7.00 -1.10 -8.25
N ILE A 13 5.88 -1.41 -7.65
CA ILE A 13 4.65 -1.68 -8.39
C ILE A 13 4.15 -0.42 -9.08
N LEU A 14 4.16 0.69 -8.37
CA LEU A 14 3.62 1.95 -8.88
C LEU A 14 4.66 2.80 -9.60
N GLY A 15 5.93 2.49 -9.42
CA GLY A 15 6.99 3.28 -10.03
C GLY A 15 7.10 4.67 -9.43
N VAL A 16 6.91 4.80 -8.11
CA VAL A 16 6.97 6.08 -7.42
C VAL A 16 8.10 6.09 -6.39
N CYS A 17 8.44 7.28 -5.91
CA CYS A 17 9.47 7.41 -4.88
C CYS A 17 8.89 7.08 -3.51
N ASP A 18 9.78 6.93 -2.53
CA ASP A 18 9.39 6.56 -1.17
C ASP A 18 8.44 7.59 -0.55
N LYS A 19 8.69 8.85 -0.78
CA LYS A 19 7.85 9.91 -0.23
C LYS A 19 6.41 9.78 -0.71
N THR A 20 6.22 9.51 -1.99
CA THR A 20 4.89 9.34 -2.56
C THR A 20 4.24 8.06 -2.05
N ALA A 21 5.02 6.99 -1.94
CA ALA A 21 4.50 5.73 -1.43
C ALA A 21 4.04 5.85 0.02
N TYR A 22 4.83 6.51 0.87
CA TYR A 22 4.45 6.74 2.25
C TYR A 22 3.19 7.60 2.35
N GLY A 23 3.09 8.62 1.53
CA GLY A 23 1.89 9.47 1.50
C GLY A 23 0.65 8.68 1.16
N LEU A 24 0.76 7.81 0.18
CA LEU A 24 -0.36 6.96 -0.24
C LEU A 24 -0.78 6.01 0.88
N ILE A 25 0.19 5.40 1.56
CA ILE A 25 -0.09 4.46 2.64
C ILE A 25 -0.77 5.18 3.81
N ARG A 26 -0.30 6.38 4.16
CA ARG A 26 -0.91 7.17 5.21
C ARG A 26 -2.35 7.52 4.88
N GLN A 27 -2.59 7.87 3.63
CA GLN A 27 -3.93 8.19 3.17
C GLN A 27 -4.84 6.97 3.31
N ALA A 28 -4.34 5.80 2.94
CA ALA A 28 -5.12 4.57 3.07
C ALA A 28 -5.44 4.26 4.53
N LEU A 29 -4.51 4.54 5.44
CA LEU A 29 -4.73 4.34 6.87
C LEU A 29 -5.85 5.24 7.39
N THR A 30 -5.95 6.44 6.86
CA THR A 30 -6.88 7.44 7.35
C THR A 30 -8.28 7.28 6.80
N THR A 31 -8.40 6.95 5.52
CA THR A 31 -9.70 7.02 4.84
C THR A 31 -10.46 5.71 4.84
N ASN A 32 -9.79 4.58 4.93
CA ASN A 32 -10.41 3.25 4.86
C ASN A 32 -11.14 2.96 3.55
N ASN A 33 -11.04 3.83 2.58
CA ASN A 33 -11.66 3.65 1.27
C ASN A 33 -10.70 3.13 0.22
N MET A 34 -9.48 2.89 0.63
CA MET A 34 -8.45 2.38 -0.26
C MET A 34 -8.14 0.95 0.12
N PHE A 35 -6.91 0.55 -0.03
CA PHE A 35 -6.49 -0.77 0.38
C PHE A 35 -6.25 -0.80 1.89
N LYS A 36 -6.28 -2.01 2.44
CA LYS A 36 -6.05 -2.19 3.87
C LYS A 36 -4.56 -2.03 4.19
N VAL A 37 -4.26 -1.40 5.31
CA VAL A 37 -2.88 -1.23 5.77
C VAL A 37 -2.79 -1.73 7.20
N ILE A 38 -1.77 -2.52 7.48
CA ILE A 38 -1.48 -3.02 8.82
C ILE A 38 -0.18 -2.38 9.28
N LYS A 39 -0.23 -1.65 10.39
CA LYS A 39 0.97 -1.02 10.93
C LYS A 39 1.49 -1.86 12.09
N ILE A 40 2.74 -2.28 11.98
CA ILE A 40 3.42 -3.05 13.03
C ILE A 40 4.67 -2.29 13.42
N GLY A 41 4.62 -1.60 14.57
CA GLY A 41 5.72 -0.76 14.98
C GLY A 41 5.97 0.34 13.95
N ARG A 42 7.13 0.30 13.32
CA ARG A 42 7.48 1.27 12.28
C ARG A 42 7.21 0.74 10.87
N LEU A 43 6.75 -0.49 10.77
CA LEU A 43 6.59 -1.13 9.47
C LEU A 43 5.14 -1.05 9.02
N TYR A 44 4.97 -0.84 7.73
CA TYR A 44 3.66 -0.89 7.09
C TYR A 44 3.58 -2.16 6.25
N LYS A 45 2.53 -2.93 6.48
CA LYS A 45 2.29 -4.15 5.73
C LYS A 45 0.94 -4.05 5.05
N ILE A 46 0.91 -4.28 3.77
CA ILE A 46 -0.30 -4.17 2.98
C ILE A 46 -0.63 -5.53 2.38
N PRO A 47 -1.81 -6.10 2.69
CA PRO A 47 -2.20 -7.36 2.06
C PRO A 47 -2.21 -7.21 0.54
N THR A 48 -1.52 -8.13 -0.13
CA THR A 48 -1.35 -8.04 -1.58
C THR A 48 -2.69 -8.00 -2.30
N ASN A 49 -3.61 -8.87 -1.92
CA ASN A 49 -4.92 -8.93 -2.56
C ASN A 49 -5.68 -7.61 -2.42
N SER A 50 -5.62 -7.02 -1.24
CA SER A 50 -6.30 -5.76 -0.98
C SER A 50 -5.75 -4.64 -1.86
N PHE A 51 -4.43 -4.57 -1.96
CA PHE A 51 -3.78 -3.55 -2.78
C PHE A 51 -4.08 -3.75 -4.27
N LEU A 52 -4.00 -4.97 -4.75
CA LEU A 52 -4.26 -5.26 -6.16
C LEU A 52 -5.71 -5.00 -6.53
N ASN A 53 -6.64 -5.32 -5.65
CA ASN A 53 -8.04 -5.03 -5.88
C ASN A 53 -8.29 -3.52 -5.99
N TRP A 54 -7.66 -2.76 -5.09
CA TRP A 54 -7.77 -1.32 -5.15
C TRP A 54 -7.20 -0.76 -6.44
N LEU A 55 -6.04 -1.26 -6.82
CA LEU A 55 -5.36 -0.80 -8.04
C LEU A 55 -6.23 -1.07 -9.27
N ASP A 56 -6.89 -2.20 -9.28
CA ASP A 56 -7.77 -2.58 -10.37
C ASP A 56 -8.96 -1.64 -10.49
N GLN A 57 -9.49 -1.21 -9.36
CA GLN A 57 -10.67 -0.34 -9.33
C GLN A 57 -10.35 1.10 -9.72
N VAL A 58 -9.14 1.54 -9.43
CA VAL A 58 -8.74 2.93 -9.68
C VAL A 58 -8.52 3.18 -11.16
N ASP A 59 -8.25 2.15 -11.90
CA ASP A 59 -7.89 2.27 -13.31
C ASP A 59 -9.15 2.57 -14.21
#